data_39aa013562647fe6a2690d5a5841a136
#
_entry.id   39aa013562647fe6a2690d5a5841a136
#
_cell.length_a   1.000
_cell.length_b   1.000
_cell.length_c   1.000
_cell.angle_alpha   90.00
_cell.angle_beta   90.00
_cell.angle_gamma   90.00
#
_symmetry.space_group_name_H-M   'P 1'
#
loop_
_entity.id
_entity.type
_entity.pdbx_description
1 polymer ?
#
loop_
_entity_poly.entity_id
_entity_poly.type
_entity_poly.pdbx_seq_one_letter_code
_entity_poly.pdbx_strand_id
1 'polypeptide(L)'
;MPGQNTRYAVLVLLCLVSFLSLGCPAAIQYQANERLVDELGVPQAQQRLKDTLYRSINPPVTEVDVTNDFLHYRYRQAIPGPFGAPVGFTMAENRVFFTNIGRVDAFENHLVLVRSAAEIVLAQMVFANAEDARMFTELLLAFRARRARS
;
A
#
# COMPACT_ATOMS: atom_id res chain seq x y z
N MET A 1 56.20 -6.88 10.19
CA MET A 1 55.29 -5.71 10.06
C MET A 1 53.84 -6.15 10.12
N PRO A 2 53.20 -6.13 11.27
CA PRO A 2 51.79 -6.47 11.41
C PRO A 2 50.97 -5.20 11.61
N GLY A 3 50.58 -4.55 10.55
CA GLY A 3 49.84 -3.29 10.69
C GLY A 3 48.86 -2.95 9.55
N GLN A 4 48.98 -3.56 8.38
CA GLN A 4 48.15 -3.21 7.27
C GLN A 4 46.82 -4.03 7.21
N ASN A 5 46.85 -5.28 7.59
CA ASN A 5 45.66 -6.16 7.51
C ASN A 5 44.54 -5.76 8.52
N THR A 6 44.90 -5.17 9.65
CA THR A 6 43.93 -4.72 10.67
C THR A 6 43.14 -3.51 10.20
N ARG A 7 43.75 -2.60 9.42
CA ARG A 7 43.04 -1.40 8.89
C ARG A 7 42.02 -1.75 7.82
N TYR A 8 42.31 -2.72 6.95
CA TYR A 8 41.37 -3.21 5.94
C TYR A 8 40.20 -3.97 6.56
N ALA A 9 40.44 -4.77 7.61
CA ALA A 9 39.39 -5.48 8.32
C ALA A 9 38.40 -4.52 9.03
N VAL A 10 38.90 -3.42 9.63
CA VAL A 10 38.04 -2.40 10.25
C VAL A 10 37.24 -1.61 9.21
N LEU A 11 37.82 -1.29 8.05
CA LEU A 11 37.12 -0.58 6.96
C LEU A 11 36.04 -1.43 6.32
N VAL A 12 36.29 -2.72 6.09
CA VAL A 12 35.29 -3.66 5.59
C VAL A 12 34.16 -3.86 6.58
N LEU A 13 34.46 -3.96 7.88
CA LEU A 13 33.45 -4.09 8.93
C LEU A 13 32.57 -2.83 9.04
N LEU A 14 33.17 -1.62 8.93
CA LEU A 14 32.45 -0.37 8.90
C LEU A 14 31.52 -0.23 7.67
N CYS A 15 31.97 -0.66 6.50
CA CYS A 15 31.12 -0.70 5.29
C CYS A 15 29.98 -1.70 5.44
N LEU A 16 30.21 -2.88 6.01
CA LEU A 16 29.15 -3.90 6.24
C LEU A 16 28.11 -3.40 7.25
N VAL A 17 28.50 -2.72 8.31
CA VAL A 17 27.59 -2.13 9.30
C VAL A 17 26.77 -0.99 8.69
N SER A 18 27.34 -0.21 7.77
CA SER A 18 26.62 0.86 7.06
C SER A 18 25.57 0.32 6.07
N PHE A 19 25.77 -0.86 5.48
CA PHE A 19 24.78 -1.51 4.62
C PHE A 19 23.62 -2.16 5.40
N LEU A 20 23.84 -2.53 6.64
CA LEU A 20 22.81 -3.10 7.53
C LEU A 20 21.86 -2.04 8.11
N SER A 21 22.24 -0.77 8.05
CA SER A 21 21.41 0.37 8.52
C SER A 21 20.58 1.04 7.43
N LEU A 22 20.58 0.52 6.19
CA LEU A 22 19.56 0.82 5.19
C LEU A 22 18.27 0.10 5.60
N GLY A 23 17.67 0.59 6.70
CA GLY A 23 16.46 0.06 7.28
C GLY A 23 15.37 -0.04 6.23
N CYS A 24 14.75 -1.20 6.11
CA CYS A 24 13.47 -1.31 5.43
C CYS A 24 12.56 -0.19 5.96
N PRO A 25 11.90 0.59 5.11
CA PRO A 25 10.98 1.60 5.59
C PRO A 25 9.97 0.95 6.52
N ALA A 26 9.94 1.43 7.77
CA ALA A 26 9.03 0.91 8.76
C ALA A 26 7.59 1.20 8.33
N ALA A 27 6.72 0.21 8.44
CA ALA A 27 5.31 0.43 8.21
C ALA A 27 4.75 1.35 9.29
N ILE A 28 4.04 2.38 8.88
CA ILE A 28 3.35 3.29 9.80
C ILE A 28 2.11 2.54 10.32
N GLN A 29 2.05 2.35 11.64
CA GLN A 29 0.87 1.76 12.27
C GLN A 29 -0.17 2.86 12.48
N TYR A 30 -1.22 2.86 11.67
CA TYR A 30 -2.40 3.68 11.93
C TYR A 30 -3.31 2.96 12.93
N GLN A 31 -3.72 3.67 13.98
CA GLN A 31 -4.84 3.20 14.80
C GLN A 31 -6.11 3.39 13.99
N ALA A 32 -6.66 2.28 13.50
CA ALA A 32 -7.89 2.30 12.73
C ALA A 32 -9.05 2.74 13.62
N ASN A 33 -9.77 3.78 13.20
CA ASN A 33 -11.10 4.04 13.73
C ASN A 33 -12.08 3.04 13.11
N GLU A 34 -12.27 1.90 13.78
CA GLU A 34 -13.17 0.84 13.31
C GLU A 34 -14.63 1.28 13.17
N ARG A 35 -15.00 2.41 13.76
CA ARG A 35 -16.34 3.00 13.68
C ARG A 35 -16.47 4.06 12.58
N LEU A 36 -15.39 4.39 11.89
CA LEU A 36 -15.37 5.46 10.89
C LEU A 36 -16.48 5.31 9.84
N VAL A 37 -16.76 4.09 9.37
CA VAL A 37 -17.84 3.82 8.41
C VAL A 37 -19.21 4.04 9.03
N ASP A 38 -19.38 3.69 10.31
CA ASP A 38 -20.64 3.88 11.03
C ASP A 38 -20.89 5.37 11.36
N GLU A 39 -19.83 6.11 11.67
CA GLU A 39 -19.86 7.55 11.93
C GLU A 39 -20.18 8.38 10.68
N LEU A 40 -19.57 8.04 9.55
CA LEU A 40 -19.81 8.71 8.28
C LEU A 40 -21.13 8.29 7.63
N GLY A 41 -21.60 7.08 7.90
CA GLY A 41 -22.60 6.39 7.10
C GLY A 41 -22.00 5.72 5.87
N VAL A 42 -22.52 4.55 5.52
CA VAL A 42 -21.98 3.70 4.45
C VAL A 42 -21.85 4.43 3.11
N PRO A 43 -22.87 5.14 2.60
CA PRO A 43 -22.77 5.81 1.30
C PRO A 43 -21.65 6.86 1.26
N GLN A 44 -21.48 7.62 2.36
CA GLN A 44 -20.43 8.64 2.43
C GLN A 44 -19.04 8.03 2.55
N ALA A 45 -18.90 6.95 3.32
CA ALA A 45 -17.64 6.22 3.44
C ALA A 45 -17.22 5.57 2.10
N GLN A 46 -18.17 4.99 1.36
CA GLN A 46 -17.94 4.46 0.01
C GLN A 46 -17.48 5.57 -0.94
N GLN A 47 -18.15 6.72 -0.92
CA GLN A 47 -17.77 7.85 -1.78
C GLN A 47 -16.37 8.35 -1.44
N ARG A 48 -16.03 8.52 -0.15
CA ARG A 48 -14.68 8.93 0.28
C ARG A 48 -13.61 7.93 -0.15
N LEU A 49 -13.86 6.63 0.00
CA LEU A 49 -12.91 5.59 -0.45
C LEU A 49 -12.70 5.67 -1.96
N LYS A 50 -13.77 5.87 -2.72
CA LYS A 50 -13.74 6.06 -4.17
C LYS A 50 -12.91 7.29 -4.56
N ASP A 51 -13.20 8.44 -3.96
CA ASP A 51 -12.50 9.71 -4.23
C ASP A 51 -11.01 9.61 -3.88
N THR A 52 -10.67 8.92 -2.78
CA THR A 52 -9.28 8.70 -2.39
C THR A 52 -8.53 7.83 -3.40
N LEU A 53 -9.17 6.77 -3.90
CA LEU A 53 -8.57 5.90 -4.91
C LEU A 53 -8.28 6.62 -6.23
N TYR A 54 -9.15 7.53 -6.67
CA TYR A 54 -8.87 8.34 -7.86
C TYR A 54 -7.64 9.23 -7.73
N ARG A 55 -7.13 9.47 -6.50
CA ARG A 55 -5.90 10.21 -6.24
C ARG A 55 -4.66 9.31 -6.16
N SER A 56 -4.82 8.00 -6.40
CA SER A 56 -3.68 7.10 -6.54
C SER A 56 -2.85 7.48 -7.77
N ILE A 57 -1.54 7.58 -7.59
CA ILE A 57 -0.59 7.88 -8.67
C ILE A 57 0.02 6.61 -9.27
N ASN A 58 0.03 5.50 -8.52
CA ASN A 58 0.52 4.22 -9.01
C ASN A 58 -0.20 3.04 -8.30
N PRO A 59 -0.99 2.26 -9.04
CA PRO A 59 -1.39 2.49 -10.43
C PRO A 59 -2.38 3.67 -10.56
N PRO A 60 -2.40 4.39 -11.69
CA PRO A 60 -3.39 5.42 -11.96
C PRO A 60 -4.75 4.75 -12.19
N VAL A 61 -5.68 4.99 -11.28
CA VAL A 61 -7.01 4.40 -11.27
C VAL A 61 -7.95 5.19 -12.17
N THR A 62 -8.74 4.49 -12.97
CA THR A 62 -9.65 5.09 -13.95
C THR A 62 -11.12 4.84 -13.64
N GLU A 63 -11.43 3.78 -12.92
CA GLU A 63 -12.79 3.42 -12.54
C GLU A 63 -12.78 2.76 -11.17
N VAL A 64 -13.73 3.12 -10.31
CA VAL A 64 -13.86 2.57 -8.96
C VAL A 64 -15.30 2.25 -8.64
N ASP A 65 -15.54 1.07 -8.12
CA ASP A 65 -16.79 0.66 -7.50
C ASP A 65 -16.54 0.15 -6.08
N VAL A 66 -17.30 0.67 -5.13
CA VAL A 66 -17.20 0.31 -3.71
C VAL A 66 -18.57 -0.16 -3.24
N THR A 67 -18.62 -1.39 -2.78
CA THR A 67 -19.81 -1.98 -2.17
C THR A 67 -19.61 -2.19 -0.66
N ASN A 68 -20.55 -2.85 -0.01
CA ASN A 68 -20.37 -3.26 1.40
C ASN A 68 -19.38 -4.42 1.57
N ASP A 69 -19.11 -5.18 0.51
CA ASP A 69 -18.35 -6.42 0.54
C ASP A 69 -16.96 -6.31 -0.06
N PHE A 70 -16.81 -5.45 -1.05
CA PHE A 70 -15.58 -5.34 -1.80
C PHE A 70 -15.33 -3.93 -2.35
N LEU A 71 -14.08 -3.70 -2.66
CA LEU A 71 -13.56 -2.64 -3.50
C LEU A 71 -13.16 -3.23 -4.84
N HIS A 72 -13.68 -2.68 -5.94
CA HIS A 72 -13.29 -3.01 -7.30
C HIS A 72 -12.78 -1.76 -8.00
N TYR A 73 -11.66 -1.87 -8.73
CA TYR A 73 -11.10 -0.76 -9.47
C TYR A 73 -10.39 -1.22 -10.74
N ARG A 74 -10.43 -0.36 -11.76
CA ARG A 74 -9.68 -0.51 -13.00
C ARG A 74 -8.56 0.52 -13.06
N TYR A 75 -7.46 0.12 -13.65
CA TYR A 75 -6.28 0.97 -13.74
C TYR A 75 -5.50 0.72 -15.01
N ARG A 76 -4.71 1.72 -15.40
CA ARG A 76 -3.76 1.60 -16.50
C ARG A 76 -2.50 0.88 -16.03
N GLN A 77 -2.15 -0.17 -16.73
CA GLN A 77 -0.91 -0.92 -16.52
C GLN A 77 -0.02 -0.76 -17.73
N ALA A 78 1.23 -0.36 -17.52
CA ALA A 78 2.22 -0.29 -18.58
C ALA A 78 2.58 -1.69 -19.08
N ILE A 79 2.63 -1.86 -20.39
CA ILE A 79 3.15 -3.08 -21.02
C ILE A 79 4.66 -2.94 -21.11
N PRO A 80 5.45 -3.77 -20.41
CA PRO A 80 6.91 -3.69 -20.46
C PRO A 80 7.41 -3.98 -21.87
N GLY A 81 8.27 -3.12 -22.38
CA GLY A 81 8.95 -3.29 -23.64
C GLY A 81 10.43 -3.63 -23.46
N PRO A 82 11.16 -3.81 -24.56
CA PRO A 82 12.61 -3.99 -24.53
C PRO A 82 13.26 -2.82 -23.80
N PHE A 83 14.28 -3.11 -23.02
CA PHE A 83 15.06 -2.12 -22.25
C PHE A 83 14.27 -1.37 -21.17
N GLY A 84 13.11 -1.88 -20.73
CA GLY A 84 12.32 -1.28 -19.64
C GLY A 84 11.44 -0.10 -20.04
N ALA A 85 11.47 0.36 -21.28
CA ALA A 85 10.56 1.39 -21.75
C ALA A 85 9.16 0.77 -22.04
N PRO A 86 8.05 1.40 -21.62
CA PRO A 86 6.73 0.88 -21.92
C PRO A 86 6.44 0.98 -23.43
N VAL A 87 5.97 -0.10 -24.02
CA VAL A 87 5.53 -0.15 -25.43
C VAL A 87 4.05 0.15 -25.63
N GLY A 88 3.31 0.30 -24.52
CA GLY A 88 1.88 0.60 -24.54
C GLY A 88 1.28 0.49 -23.14
N PHE A 89 -0.05 0.57 -23.10
CA PHE A 89 -0.81 0.39 -21.87
C PHE A 89 -1.96 -0.59 -22.11
N THR A 90 -2.27 -1.37 -21.08
CA THR A 90 -3.47 -2.19 -21.03
C THR A 90 -4.32 -1.76 -19.83
N MET A 91 -5.60 -2.10 -19.87
CA MET A 91 -6.47 -1.95 -18.72
C MET A 91 -6.42 -3.22 -17.90
N ALA A 92 -6.10 -3.09 -16.64
CA ALA A 92 -6.18 -4.14 -15.64
C ALA A 92 -7.28 -3.81 -14.63
N GLU A 93 -7.80 -4.84 -13.98
CA GLU A 93 -8.79 -4.67 -12.91
C GLU A 93 -8.37 -5.47 -11.68
N ASN A 94 -8.79 -4.99 -10.52
CA ASN A 94 -8.58 -5.69 -9.26
C ASN A 94 -9.84 -5.60 -8.40
N ARG A 95 -10.09 -6.66 -7.64
CA ARG A 95 -11.19 -6.74 -6.68
C ARG A 95 -10.67 -7.24 -5.33
N VAL A 96 -10.86 -6.42 -4.31
CA VAL A 96 -10.44 -6.71 -2.94
C VAL A 96 -11.67 -6.88 -2.06
N PHE A 97 -11.95 -8.09 -1.62
CA PHE A 97 -13.00 -8.36 -0.65
C PHE A 97 -12.54 -7.94 0.74
N PHE A 98 -13.37 -7.18 1.47
CA PHE A 98 -12.99 -6.69 2.81
C PHE A 98 -12.76 -7.82 3.81
N THR A 99 -13.47 -8.94 3.66
CA THR A 99 -13.26 -10.16 4.47
C THR A 99 -11.90 -10.82 4.26
N ASN A 100 -11.27 -10.60 3.10
CA ASN A 100 -9.97 -11.20 2.78
C ASN A 100 -8.79 -10.35 3.29
N ILE A 101 -9.04 -9.13 3.77
CA ILE A 101 -7.98 -8.25 4.27
C ILE A 101 -7.50 -8.78 5.62
N GLY A 102 -6.25 -9.22 5.70
CA GLY A 102 -5.56 -9.56 6.93
C GLY A 102 -4.97 -8.34 7.61
N ARG A 103 -4.20 -7.55 6.85
CA ARG A 103 -3.62 -6.29 7.32
C ARG A 103 -3.44 -5.29 6.19
N VAL A 104 -3.25 -4.02 6.59
CA VAL A 104 -2.92 -2.92 5.68
C VAL A 104 -1.68 -2.22 6.23
N ASP A 105 -0.62 -2.21 5.45
CA ASP A 105 0.66 -1.57 5.78
C ASP A 105 0.78 -0.26 4.99
N ALA A 106 0.95 0.85 5.67
CA ALA A 106 1.26 2.13 5.04
C ALA A 106 2.71 2.53 5.37
N PHE A 107 3.39 3.15 4.41
CA PHE A 107 4.79 3.51 4.49
C PHE A 107 5.00 5.02 4.29
N GLU A 108 6.14 5.55 4.74
CA GLU A 108 6.47 6.98 4.64
C GLU A 108 6.49 7.52 3.20
N ASN A 109 6.77 6.66 2.21
CA ASN A 109 6.71 7.01 0.79
C ASN A 109 5.29 6.98 0.20
N HIS A 110 4.27 7.01 1.05
CA HIS A 110 2.85 6.98 0.71
C HIS A 110 2.40 5.69 -0.02
N LEU A 111 3.21 4.66 0.06
CA LEU A 111 2.86 3.31 -0.39
C LEU A 111 1.94 2.64 0.63
N VAL A 112 0.86 2.06 0.14
CA VAL A 112 -0.06 1.23 0.93
C VAL A 112 -0.10 -0.17 0.33
N LEU A 113 0.17 -1.17 1.17
CA LEU A 113 0.06 -2.60 0.82
C LEU A 113 -1.12 -3.21 1.57
N VAL A 114 -2.06 -3.76 0.83
CA VAL A 114 -3.17 -4.53 1.38
C VAL A 114 -2.84 -6.00 1.27
N ARG A 115 -2.82 -6.72 2.39
CA ARG A 115 -2.45 -8.14 2.44
C ARG A 115 -3.58 -8.98 3.00
N SER A 116 -3.65 -10.24 2.55
CA SER A 116 -4.49 -11.26 3.16
C SER A 116 -3.90 -11.75 4.49
N ALA A 117 -4.66 -12.56 5.22
CA ALA A 117 -4.13 -13.25 6.41
C ALA A 117 -2.97 -14.23 6.09
N ALA A 118 -2.87 -14.69 4.83
CA ALA A 118 -1.76 -15.51 4.34
C ALA A 118 -0.61 -14.69 3.76
N GLU A 119 -0.52 -13.39 4.08
CA GLU A 119 0.52 -12.45 3.62
C GLU A 119 0.58 -12.23 2.09
N ILE A 120 -0.43 -12.66 1.35
CA ILE A 120 -0.53 -12.42 -0.09
C ILE A 120 -0.94 -10.96 -0.31
N VAL A 121 -0.23 -10.25 -1.20
CA VAL A 121 -0.58 -8.88 -1.59
C VAL A 121 -1.85 -8.90 -2.43
N LEU A 122 -2.91 -8.30 -1.89
CA LEU A 122 -4.21 -8.15 -2.55
C LEU A 122 -4.28 -6.86 -3.38
N ALA A 123 -3.65 -5.79 -2.90
CA ALA A 123 -3.54 -4.52 -3.60
C ALA A 123 -2.28 -3.76 -3.16
N GLN A 124 -1.76 -2.95 -4.07
CA GLN A 124 -0.66 -2.04 -3.83
C GLN A 124 -1.02 -0.69 -4.45
N MET A 125 -0.93 0.38 -3.66
CA MET A 125 -1.27 1.74 -4.07
C MET A 125 -0.19 2.71 -3.61
N VAL A 126 0.14 3.69 -4.44
CA VAL A 126 0.98 4.83 -4.07
C VAL A 126 0.14 6.10 -4.24
N PHE A 127 0.12 6.93 -3.22
CA PHE A 127 -0.62 8.19 -3.20
C PHE A 127 0.32 9.38 -3.34
N ALA A 128 -0.22 10.54 -3.73
CA ALA A 128 0.55 11.77 -3.87
C ALA A 128 0.99 12.34 -2.51
N ASN A 129 0.25 12.04 -1.44
CA ASN A 129 0.49 12.58 -0.10
C ASN A 129 0.11 11.58 1.00
N ALA A 130 0.59 11.86 2.21
CA ALA A 130 0.37 11.00 3.38
C ALA A 130 -1.10 10.98 3.84
N GLU A 131 -1.85 12.05 3.61
CA GLU A 131 -3.25 12.15 4.04
C GLU A 131 -4.14 11.18 3.26
N ASP A 132 -3.97 11.12 1.93
CA ASP A 132 -4.70 10.18 1.08
C ASP A 132 -4.32 8.73 1.40
N ALA A 133 -3.02 8.44 1.64
CA ALA A 133 -2.57 7.11 2.05
C ALA A 133 -3.19 6.69 3.40
N ARG A 134 -3.24 7.62 4.37
CA ARG A 134 -3.88 7.39 5.67
C ARG A 134 -5.37 7.17 5.52
N MET A 135 -6.07 8.06 4.81
CA MET A 135 -7.52 7.96 4.61
C MET A 135 -7.91 6.63 3.94
N PHE A 136 -7.17 6.23 2.92
CA PHE A 136 -7.36 4.93 2.26
C PHE A 136 -7.20 3.77 3.24
N THR A 137 -6.13 3.79 4.04
CA THR A 137 -5.86 2.76 5.05
C THR A 137 -6.95 2.68 6.10
N GLU A 138 -7.35 3.82 6.68
CA GLU A 138 -8.39 3.90 7.72
C GLU A 138 -9.74 3.39 7.21
N LEU A 139 -10.15 3.80 6.00
CA LEU A 139 -11.41 3.36 5.41
C LEU A 139 -11.42 1.86 5.11
N LEU A 140 -10.34 1.29 4.55
CA LEU A 140 -10.25 -0.16 4.33
C LEU A 140 -10.36 -0.95 5.63
N LEU A 141 -9.66 -0.52 6.68
CA LEU A 141 -9.71 -1.18 7.98
C LEU A 141 -11.09 -1.05 8.64
N ALA A 142 -11.76 0.10 8.48
CA ALA A 142 -13.10 0.32 8.99
C ALA A 142 -14.16 -0.53 8.26
N PHE A 143 -14.09 -0.66 6.93
CA PHE A 143 -14.95 -1.57 6.16
C PHE A 143 -14.73 -3.03 6.55
N ARG A 144 -13.46 -3.45 6.71
CA ARG A 144 -13.12 -4.78 7.21
C ARG A 144 -13.74 -5.05 8.58
N ALA A 145 -13.54 -4.14 9.54
CA ALA A 145 -14.05 -4.27 10.90
C ALA A 145 -15.59 -4.31 10.93
N ARG A 146 -16.25 -3.47 10.13
CA ARG A 146 -17.70 -3.50 9.97
C ARG A 146 -18.18 -4.85 9.42
N ARG A 147 -17.51 -5.38 8.40
CA ARG A 147 -17.87 -6.67 7.81
C ARG A 147 -17.67 -7.84 8.75
N ALA A 148 -16.68 -7.78 9.64
CA ALA A 148 -16.47 -8.79 10.67
C ALA A 148 -17.56 -8.80 11.77
N ARG A 149 -18.31 -7.69 11.91
CA ARG A 149 -19.42 -7.57 12.88
C ARG A 149 -20.80 -7.91 12.29
N SER A 150 -20.93 -8.03 10.98
CA SER A 150 -22.17 -8.35 10.25
C SER A 150 -22.36 -9.84 10.08
#